data_b6f383dc598e377163b56de54dfb0e04
#
_entry.id   b6f383dc598e377163b56de54dfb0e04
#
_cell.length_a   1.000
_cell.length_b   1.000
_cell.length_c   1.000
_cell.angle_alpha   90.00
_cell.angle_beta   90.00
_cell.angle_gamma   90.00
#
_symmetry.space_group_name_H-M   'P 1'
#
loop_
_entity.id
_entity.type
_entity.pdbx_description
1 polymer ?
#
loop_
_entity_poly.entity_id
_entity_poly.type
_entity_poly.pdbx_seq_one_letter_code
_entity_poly.pdbx_strand_id
1 'polypeptide(L)'
;MNTYLVTWNPQNSTWSNLSDHASQTQKGIRVHEPWSCGNTKRIAKDDRLFLLKQGYELPRGIMASGITTTDVFEEAHWDEQKAERGKSALYVDAEWEIILNPENEPLLPVSAFQYDELPTVHWKTQKSGILIPAQVAGVMELLWRRHVEAVRESGSQYSAISDDPEEEDFPEGRVLYRVHRTHERNPELVNRAKTLALKQGGTLAGVVCDFDFFKTYGSVGKHFIECHHTIPVSELSEGMTTKIADVVLVCSNCHRMLHRKRPWLKVEDLKALVSGK
;
A
#
# COMPACT_ATOMS: atom_id res chain seq x y z
N MET A 1 -20.34 18.02 -7.07
CA MET A 1 -19.46 17.40 -6.06
C MET A 1 -18.18 16.99 -6.76
N ASN A 2 -17.08 17.62 -6.44
CA ASN A 2 -15.75 17.24 -6.92
C ASN A 2 -15.06 16.38 -5.86
N THR A 3 -13.93 15.75 -6.24
CA THR A 3 -13.10 14.99 -5.32
C THR A 3 -11.72 15.64 -5.23
N TYR A 4 -11.26 15.88 -4.02
CA TYR A 4 -9.95 16.47 -3.77
C TYR A 4 -9.06 15.57 -2.92
N LEU A 5 -7.77 15.59 -3.23
CA LEU A 5 -6.74 14.97 -2.42
C LEU A 5 -6.13 16.04 -1.51
N VAL A 6 -6.27 15.87 -0.23
CA VAL A 6 -5.54 16.64 0.79
C VAL A 6 -4.42 15.78 1.37
N THR A 7 -3.44 16.42 2.01
CA THR A 7 -2.22 15.71 2.42
C THR A 7 -1.88 15.97 3.87
N TRP A 8 -1.27 14.96 4.51
CA TRP A 8 -0.69 15.05 5.84
C TRP A 8 0.72 14.48 5.83
N ASN A 9 1.66 15.24 6.38
CA ASN A 9 3.03 14.79 6.61
C ASN A 9 3.33 14.85 8.11
N PRO A 10 3.45 13.71 8.81
CA PRO A 10 3.69 13.65 10.24
C PRO A 10 5.02 14.30 10.67
N GLN A 11 5.96 14.48 9.76
CA GLN A 11 7.21 15.18 10.03
C GLN A 11 7.04 16.71 10.15
N ASN A 12 5.96 17.25 9.56
CA ASN A 12 5.70 18.70 9.54
C ASN A 12 4.60 19.12 10.50
N SER A 13 3.65 18.23 10.80
CA SER A 13 2.56 18.52 11.73
C SER A 13 2.13 17.28 12.49
N THR A 14 1.92 17.40 13.78
CA THR A 14 1.44 16.33 14.64
C THR A 14 -0.09 16.31 14.63
N TRP A 15 -0.68 15.15 14.46
CA TRP A 15 -2.11 14.92 14.68
C TRP A 15 -2.29 14.19 16.00
N SER A 16 -2.35 14.96 17.10
CA SER A 16 -2.33 14.42 18.48
C SER A 16 -3.48 13.47 18.79
N ASN A 17 -4.66 13.71 18.20
CA ASN A 17 -5.87 12.93 18.45
C ASN A 17 -6.13 11.85 17.39
N LEU A 18 -5.13 11.52 16.56
CA LEU A 18 -5.31 10.58 15.43
C LEU A 18 -5.89 9.22 15.86
N SER A 19 -5.37 8.65 16.95
CA SER A 19 -5.83 7.36 17.47
C SER A 19 -7.28 7.39 17.92
N ASP A 20 -7.68 8.46 18.62
CA ASP A 20 -9.05 8.65 19.08
C ASP A 20 -10.01 8.89 17.92
N HIS A 21 -9.61 9.70 16.93
CA HIS A 21 -10.39 9.97 15.73
C HIS A 21 -10.57 8.71 14.88
N ALA A 22 -9.55 7.89 14.71
CA ALA A 22 -9.64 6.60 14.04
C ALA A 22 -10.62 5.67 14.76
N SER A 23 -10.53 5.58 16.10
CA SER A 23 -11.46 4.79 16.92
C SER A 23 -12.90 5.29 16.82
N GLN A 24 -13.13 6.61 16.76
CA GLN A 24 -14.47 7.20 16.59
C GLN A 24 -15.06 6.81 15.23
N THR A 25 -14.29 6.98 14.15
CA THR A 25 -14.77 6.64 12.81
C THR A 25 -15.00 5.13 12.63
N GLN A 26 -14.24 4.29 13.34
CA GLN A 26 -14.48 2.84 13.37
C GLN A 26 -15.84 2.50 13.98
N LYS A 27 -16.30 3.31 14.95
CA LYS A 27 -17.63 3.19 15.58
C LYS A 27 -18.75 3.90 14.77
N GLY A 28 -18.43 4.44 13.60
CA GLY A 28 -19.38 5.17 12.74
C GLY A 28 -19.63 6.62 13.18
N ILE A 29 -18.83 7.14 14.11
CA ILE A 29 -18.92 8.54 14.56
C ILE A 29 -18.06 9.40 13.62
N ARG A 30 -18.64 10.42 13.00
CA ARG A 30 -17.91 11.34 12.14
C ARG A 30 -17.08 12.31 12.95
N VAL A 31 -15.89 12.65 12.45
CA VAL A 31 -14.93 13.52 13.11
C VAL A 31 -14.77 14.80 12.31
N HIS A 32 -14.90 15.93 12.95
CA HIS A 32 -14.73 17.26 12.37
C HIS A 32 -13.35 17.81 12.69
N GLU A 33 -12.62 18.20 11.65
CA GLU A 33 -11.30 18.82 11.77
C GLU A 33 -11.08 19.85 10.66
N PRO A 34 -10.59 21.04 10.95
CA PRO A 34 -10.13 21.96 9.91
C PRO A 34 -8.90 21.38 9.21
N TRP A 35 -8.92 21.37 7.90
CA TRP A 35 -7.82 20.80 7.11
C TRP A 35 -7.28 21.77 6.08
N SER A 36 -5.93 21.92 6.05
CA SER A 36 -5.29 22.81 5.08
C SER A 36 -5.46 22.28 3.65
N CYS A 37 -6.00 23.12 2.79
CA CYS A 37 -6.18 22.85 1.37
C CYS A 37 -5.08 23.47 0.47
N GLY A 38 -3.94 23.82 1.05
CA GLY A 38 -2.82 24.44 0.34
C GLY A 38 -3.20 25.79 -0.25
N ASN A 39 -3.03 25.95 -1.57
CA ASN A 39 -3.40 27.19 -2.27
C ASN A 39 -4.71 27.06 -3.06
N THR A 40 -5.46 25.98 -2.88
CA THR A 40 -6.68 25.71 -3.63
C THR A 40 -7.85 26.49 -3.04
N LYS A 41 -8.51 27.31 -3.90
CA LYS A 41 -9.69 28.12 -3.54
C LYS A 41 -10.99 27.55 -4.13
N ARG A 42 -10.93 26.38 -4.77
CA ARG A 42 -12.05 25.82 -5.55
C ARG A 42 -12.81 24.73 -4.79
N ILE A 43 -12.32 24.32 -3.63
CA ILE A 43 -13.03 23.35 -2.80
C ILE A 43 -14.26 24.05 -2.24
N ALA A 44 -15.40 23.42 -2.37
CA ALA A 44 -16.68 23.94 -1.91
C ALA A 44 -17.30 22.95 -0.91
N LYS A 45 -18.26 23.44 -0.15
CA LYS A 45 -19.07 22.59 0.72
C LYS A 45 -19.63 21.39 -0.06
N ASP A 46 -19.66 20.24 0.61
CA ASP A 46 -20.10 18.94 0.09
C ASP A 46 -19.15 18.32 -0.96
N ASP A 47 -17.95 18.86 -1.18
CA ASP A 47 -16.93 18.19 -1.99
C ASP A 47 -16.32 17.02 -1.23
N ARG A 48 -15.97 15.97 -1.97
CA ARG A 48 -15.34 14.74 -1.45
C ARG A 48 -13.88 14.94 -1.14
N LEU A 49 -13.41 14.45 0.00
CA LEU A 49 -12.01 14.48 0.40
C LEU A 49 -11.43 13.08 0.57
N PHE A 50 -10.20 12.93 0.09
CA PHE A 50 -9.30 11.84 0.47
C PHE A 50 -8.04 12.41 1.08
N LEU A 51 -7.56 11.80 2.16
CA LEU A 51 -6.33 12.20 2.85
C LEU A 51 -5.20 11.25 2.51
N LEU A 52 -4.12 11.81 1.97
CA LEU A 52 -2.88 11.10 1.68
C LEU A 52 -1.84 11.33 2.78
N LYS A 53 -1.43 10.28 3.49
CA LYS A 53 -0.26 10.32 4.36
C LYS A 53 1.01 10.34 3.51
N GLN A 54 1.82 11.36 3.73
CA GLN A 54 3.11 11.60 3.08
C GLN A 54 4.28 11.30 4.04
N GLY A 55 5.47 11.77 3.67
CA GLY A 55 6.70 11.62 4.47
C GLY A 55 7.53 10.43 4.05
N TYR A 56 8.71 10.27 4.66
CA TYR A 56 9.63 9.16 4.37
C TYR A 56 9.27 7.90 5.16
N GLU A 57 8.56 8.05 6.28
CA GLU A 57 8.15 6.93 7.13
C GLU A 57 6.97 6.17 6.54
N LEU A 58 7.11 4.86 6.47
CA LEU A 58 6.04 3.97 6.03
C LEU A 58 5.04 3.69 7.17
N PRO A 59 3.79 3.37 6.86
CA PRO A 59 3.21 3.26 5.51
C PRO A 59 2.85 4.61 4.90
N ARG A 60 2.84 4.69 3.55
CA ARG A 60 2.29 5.81 2.77
C ARG A 60 1.06 5.35 2.01
N GLY A 61 0.06 6.20 1.92
CA GLY A 61 -1.16 5.87 1.19
C GLY A 61 -2.34 6.73 1.61
N ILE A 62 -3.48 6.43 1.04
CA ILE A 62 -4.75 7.05 1.46
C ILE A 62 -5.10 6.48 2.84
N MET A 63 -5.31 7.37 3.80
CA MET A 63 -5.60 7.02 5.19
C MET A 63 -6.97 7.47 5.66
N ALA A 64 -7.59 8.44 5.02
CA ALA A 64 -8.90 8.90 5.42
C ALA A 64 -9.75 9.34 4.23
N SER A 65 -11.06 9.34 4.43
CA SER A 65 -12.04 9.89 3.53
C SER A 65 -13.14 10.62 4.29
N GLY A 66 -13.68 11.65 3.67
CA GLY A 66 -14.71 12.49 4.24
C GLY A 66 -15.29 13.47 3.22
N ILE A 67 -16.03 14.43 3.70
CA ILE A 67 -16.60 15.52 2.91
C ILE A 67 -16.24 16.86 3.54
N THR A 68 -16.28 17.93 2.76
CA THR A 68 -16.18 19.29 3.28
C THR A 68 -17.53 19.76 3.80
N THR A 69 -17.54 20.45 4.94
CA THR A 69 -18.76 21.07 5.49
C THR A 69 -18.81 22.57 5.25
N THR A 70 -17.72 23.17 4.79
CA THR A 70 -17.59 24.58 4.44
C THR A 70 -16.96 24.79 3.08
N ASP A 71 -17.14 25.99 2.53
CA ASP A 71 -16.26 26.51 1.47
C ASP A 71 -14.86 26.80 2.07
N VAL A 72 -13.89 27.11 1.19
CA VAL A 72 -12.54 27.49 1.63
C VAL A 72 -12.59 28.80 2.42
N PHE A 73 -11.93 28.80 3.59
CA PHE A 73 -11.75 29.98 4.41
C PHE A 73 -10.27 30.17 4.76
N GLU A 74 -9.93 31.34 5.30
CA GLU A 74 -8.57 31.72 5.63
C GLU A 74 -8.44 31.93 7.12
N GLU A 75 -7.42 31.26 7.73
CA GLU A 75 -7.09 31.39 9.14
C GLU A 75 -5.58 31.45 9.37
N ALA A 76 -5.14 31.60 10.62
CA ALA A 76 -3.73 31.57 10.99
C ALA A 76 -3.06 30.29 10.46
N HIS A 77 -1.80 30.40 10.05
CA HIS A 77 -1.08 29.26 9.49
C HIS A 77 -0.93 28.15 10.55
N TRP A 78 -1.11 26.88 10.15
CA TRP A 78 -0.97 25.70 11.01
C TRP A 78 0.44 25.51 11.60
N ASP A 79 1.47 26.08 10.98
CA ASP A 79 2.83 26.17 11.49
C ASP A 79 2.91 27.41 12.38
N GLU A 80 3.12 27.22 13.69
CA GLU A 80 3.13 28.27 14.71
C GLU A 80 4.13 29.40 14.39
N GLN A 81 5.33 29.06 13.92
CA GLN A 81 6.34 30.07 13.57
C GLN A 81 5.90 30.96 12.41
N LYS A 82 5.10 30.44 11.49
CA LYS A 82 4.53 31.23 10.40
C LYS A 82 3.33 32.04 10.87
N ALA A 83 2.51 31.48 11.75
CA ALA A 83 1.40 32.19 12.37
C ALA A 83 1.88 33.40 13.19
N GLU A 84 2.92 33.24 13.99
CA GLU A 84 3.56 34.34 14.74
C GLU A 84 4.09 35.45 13.82
N ARG A 85 4.45 35.11 12.58
CA ARG A 85 4.85 36.08 11.55
C ARG A 85 3.67 36.68 10.77
N GLY A 86 2.44 36.48 11.26
CA GLY A 86 1.22 36.99 10.63
C GLY A 86 0.86 36.29 9.30
N LYS A 87 1.38 35.07 9.03
CA LYS A 87 0.98 34.31 7.83
C LYS A 87 -0.31 33.55 8.09
N SER A 88 -1.15 33.52 7.07
CA SER A 88 -2.37 32.74 7.03
C SER A 88 -2.23 31.51 6.10
N ALA A 89 -3.17 30.59 6.18
CA ALA A 89 -3.33 29.47 5.27
C ALA A 89 -4.81 29.28 4.94
N LEU A 90 -5.07 28.55 3.84
CA LEU A 90 -6.42 28.21 3.42
C LEU A 90 -6.82 26.85 3.99
N TYR A 91 -8.04 26.80 4.50
CA TYR A 91 -8.64 25.62 5.14
C TYR A 91 -10.02 25.31 4.59
N VAL A 92 -10.45 24.10 4.84
CA VAL A 92 -11.84 23.64 4.79
C VAL A 92 -12.14 22.89 6.07
N ASP A 93 -13.35 22.93 6.58
CA ASP A 93 -13.77 22.01 7.64
C ASP A 93 -14.08 20.66 6.98
N ALA A 94 -13.31 19.65 7.37
CA ALA A 94 -13.49 18.29 6.92
C ALA A 94 -14.32 17.50 7.94
N GLU A 95 -15.36 16.85 7.48
CA GLU A 95 -16.09 15.83 8.22
C GLU A 95 -15.57 14.45 7.74
N TRP A 96 -14.67 13.87 8.54
CA TRP A 96 -14.08 12.57 8.25
C TRP A 96 -15.04 11.44 8.60
N GLU A 97 -15.35 10.60 7.61
CA GLU A 97 -16.19 9.40 7.76
C GLU A 97 -15.37 8.18 8.14
N ILE A 98 -14.14 8.12 7.64
CA ILE A 98 -13.22 7.00 7.83
C ILE A 98 -11.81 7.57 8.02
N ILE A 99 -11.17 7.16 9.11
CA ILE A 99 -9.75 7.43 9.38
C ILE A 99 -9.12 6.10 9.75
N LEU A 100 -8.04 5.70 9.05
CA LEU A 100 -7.19 4.57 9.40
C LEU A 100 -5.97 5.07 10.17
N ASN A 101 -5.65 4.43 11.28
CA ASN A 101 -4.44 4.73 12.03
C ASN A 101 -3.23 4.02 11.39
N PRO A 102 -2.26 4.75 10.81
CA PRO A 102 -1.11 4.15 10.11
C PRO A 102 -0.18 3.33 11.02
N GLU A 103 -0.30 3.44 12.34
CA GLU A 103 0.47 2.63 13.29
C GLU A 103 -0.06 1.20 13.37
N ASN A 104 -1.37 1.01 13.23
CA ASN A 104 -2.03 -0.26 13.47
C ASN A 104 -2.75 -0.81 12.24
N GLU A 105 -3.08 0.06 11.28
CA GLU A 105 -3.91 -0.28 10.13
C GLU A 105 -3.18 -0.03 8.81
N PRO A 106 -3.30 -0.93 7.83
CA PRO A 106 -2.71 -0.75 6.51
C PRO A 106 -3.41 0.37 5.75
N LEU A 107 -2.65 1.26 5.12
CA LEU A 107 -3.16 2.32 4.26
C LEU A 107 -3.34 1.83 2.82
N LEU A 108 -4.30 2.40 2.08
CA LEU A 108 -4.47 2.10 0.66
C LEU A 108 -3.35 2.74 -0.15
N PRO A 109 -2.46 1.96 -0.77
CA PRO A 109 -1.29 2.50 -1.45
C PRO A 109 -1.69 3.21 -2.75
N VAL A 110 -1.02 4.32 -3.05
CA VAL A 110 -1.29 5.09 -4.28
C VAL A 110 -1.00 4.32 -5.58
N SER A 111 -0.17 3.28 -5.52
CA SER A 111 0.06 2.37 -6.65
C SER A 111 -1.20 1.62 -7.09
N ALA A 112 -2.20 1.51 -6.21
CA ALA A 112 -3.50 0.92 -6.55
C ALA A 112 -4.31 1.74 -7.57
N PHE A 113 -3.92 2.99 -7.84
CA PHE A 113 -4.59 3.89 -8.79
C PHE A 113 -3.77 4.16 -10.06
N GLN A 114 -2.63 3.49 -10.23
CA GLN A 114 -1.75 3.68 -11.38
C GLN A 114 -2.11 2.67 -12.47
N TYR A 115 -3.10 3.02 -13.29
CA TYR A 115 -3.51 2.28 -14.49
C TYR A 115 -3.24 3.13 -15.73
N ASP A 116 -2.72 2.54 -16.79
CA ASP A 116 -2.37 3.24 -18.04
C ASP A 116 -3.59 3.92 -18.71
N GLU A 117 -4.80 3.42 -18.44
CA GLU A 117 -6.06 3.93 -18.97
C GLU A 117 -6.65 5.10 -18.17
N LEU A 118 -6.09 5.40 -16.99
CA LEU A 118 -6.57 6.49 -16.13
C LEU A 118 -5.76 7.77 -16.34
N PRO A 119 -6.39 8.95 -16.21
CA PRO A 119 -5.67 10.21 -16.19
C PRO A 119 -4.56 10.23 -15.13
N THR A 120 -3.40 10.77 -15.50
CA THR A 120 -2.27 10.85 -14.59
C THR A 120 -2.54 11.81 -13.42
N VAL A 121 -2.36 11.33 -12.20
CA VAL A 121 -2.41 12.11 -10.96
C VAL A 121 -1.03 12.12 -10.33
N HIS A 122 -0.56 13.27 -9.88
CA HIS A 122 0.74 13.41 -9.19
C HIS A 122 0.65 12.94 -7.73
N TRP A 123 0.69 11.63 -7.51
CA TRP A 123 0.62 11.02 -6.18
C TRP A 123 1.82 11.32 -5.28
N LYS A 124 2.98 11.68 -5.85
CA LYS A 124 4.19 12.09 -5.10
C LYS A 124 4.18 13.60 -4.76
N THR A 125 3.01 14.20 -4.70
CA THR A 125 2.85 15.62 -4.42
C THR A 125 3.14 15.95 -2.96
N GLN A 126 3.68 17.14 -2.72
CA GLN A 126 3.73 17.76 -1.39
C GLN A 126 2.61 18.80 -1.21
N LYS A 127 1.77 18.99 -2.22
CA LYS A 127 0.69 19.98 -2.22
C LYS A 127 -0.60 19.32 -1.74
N SER A 128 -1.37 20.07 -0.95
CA SER A 128 -2.73 19.76 -0.53
C SER A 128 -3.76 20.43 -1.46
N GLY A 129 -4.97 19.89 -1.52
CA GLY A 129 -6.08 20.46 -2.30
C GLY A 129 -5.99 20.19 -3.80
N ILE A 130 -5.55 18.99 -4.21
CA ILE A 130 -5.45 18.60 -5.62
C ILE A 130 -6.79 18.04 -6.09
N LEU A 131 -7.31 18.62 -7.17
CA LEU A 131 -8.50 18.08 -7.84
C LEU A 131 -8.18 16.72 -8.48
N ILE A 132 -8.96 15.72 -8.14
CA ILE A 132 -8.89 14.38 -8.72
C ILE A 132 -9.85 14.29 -9.91
N PRO A 133 -9.40 13.85 -11.10
CA PRO A 133 -10.27 13.61 -12.24
C PRO A 133 -11.40 12.64 -11.89
N ALA A 134 -12.61 12.87 -12.39
CA ALA A 134 -13.80 12.08 -12.02
C ALA A 134 -13.64 10.57 -12.27
N GLN A 135 -12.95 10.18 -13.34
CA GLN A 135 -12.67 8.77 -13.64
C GLN A 135 -11.77 8.14 -12.57
N VAL A 136 -10.74 8.86 -12.11
CA VAL A 136 -9.85 8.40 -11.03
C VAL A 136 -10.61 8.36 -9.70
N ALA A 137 -11.43 9.39 -9.43
CA ALA A 137 -12.24 9.46 -8.22
C ALA A 137 -13.19 8.27 -8.07
N GLY A 138 -13.85 7.84 -9.17
CA GLY A 138 -14.70 6.65 -9.16
C GLY A 138 -13.95 5.36 -8.81
N VAL A 139 -12.75 5.19 -9.34
CA VAL A 139 -11.87 4.06 -9.00
C VAL A 139 -11.39 4.16 -7.54
N MET A 140 -11.03 5.36 -7.08
CA MET A 140 -10.63 5.58 -5.67
C MET A 140 -11.74 5.19 -4.70
N GLU A 141 -12.98 5.61 -4.93
CA GLU A 141 -14.12 5.25 -4.07
C GLU A 141 -14.32 3.74 -3.99
N LEU A 142 -14.24 3.05 -5.14
CA LEU A 142 -14.40 1.60 -5.19
C LEU A 142 -13.29 0.88 -4.41
N LEU A 143 -12.03 1.23 -4.68
CA LEU A 143 -10.87 0.61 -4.05
C LEU A 143 -10.78 0.96 -2.57
N TRP A 144 -11.11 2.21 -2.20
CA TRP A 144 -11.14 2.65 -0.80
C TRP A 144 -12.17 1.88 0.02
N ARG A 145 -13.40 1.77 -0.48
CA ARG A 145 -14.46 1.01 0.20
C ARG A 145 -14.02 -0.43 0.46
N ARG A 146 -13.52 -1.12 -0.56
CA ARG A 146 -13.03 -2.50 -0.43
C ARG A 146 -11.87 -2.62 0.55
N HIS A 147 -10.95 -1.65 0.52
CA HIS A 147 -9.82 -1.64 1.43
C HIS A 147 -10.26 -1.50 2.89
N VAL A 148 -11.16 -0.55 3.16
CA VAL A 148 -11.70 -0.31 4.51
C VAL A 148 -12.49 -1.52 5.02
N GLU A 149 -13.33 -2.13 4.18
CA GLU A 149 -14.03 -3.36 4.51
C GLU A 149 -13.04 -4.45 4.93
N ALA A 150 -12.00 -4.69 4.13
CA ALA A 150 -10.97 -5.69 4.44
C ALA A 150 -10.20 -5.39 5.74
N VAL A 151 -9.88 -4.12 6.02
CA VAL A 151 -9.21 -3.70 7.26
C VAL A 151 -10.10 -3.94 8.48
N ARG A 152 -11.36 -3.53 8.40
CA ARG A 152 -12.33 -3.66 9.52
C ARG A 152 -12.64 -5.12 9.85
N GLU A 153 -12.78 -5.97 8.83
CA GLU A 153 -13.03 -7.40 9.03
C GLU A 153 -11.81 -8.13 9.61
N SER A 154 -10.59 -7.75 9.22
CA SER A 154 -9.37 -8.32 9.82
C SER A 154 -9.22 -7.97 11.30
N GLY A 155 -9.69 -6.80 11.73
CA GLY A 155 -9.73 -6.40 13.14
C GLY A 155 -10.77 -7.15 13.97
N SER A 156 -11.85 -7.63 13.36
CA SER A 156 -12.91 -8.39 14.04
C SER A 156 -12.53 -9.85 14.33
N GLN A 157 -11.63 -10.44 13.56
CA GLN A 157 -11.18 -11.84 13.74
C GLN A 157 -10.26 -12.06 14.95
N TYR A 158 -9.71 -11.00 15.57
CA TYR A 158 -8.88 -11.15 16.78
C TYR A 158 -9.68 -11.19 18.09
N SER A 159 -10.99 -10.98 18.06
CA SER A 159 -11.83 -10.89 19.28
C SER A 159 -12.79 -12.06 19.50
N ALA A 160 -12.83 -13.05 18.64
CA ALA A 160 -13.75 -14.19 18.82
C ALA A 160 -13.09 -15.50 18.38
N ILE A 161 -12.31 -16.10 19.28
CA ILE A 161 -12.14 -17.55 19.27
C ILE A 161 -13.19 -18.08 20.27
N SER A 162 -14.36 -18.43 19.78
CA SER A 162 -15.29 -19.30 20.47
C SER A 162 -15.10 -20.70 19.91
N ASP A 163 -14.76 -21.63 20.83
CA ASP A 163 -14.74 -23.07 20.57
C ASP A 163 -16.17 -23.56 20.32
N ASP A 164 -16.59 -23.66 19.07
CA ASP A 164 -17.69 -24.55 18.68
C ASP A 164 -17.60 -24.83 17.15
N PRO A 165 -17.43 -26.09 16.73
CA PRO A 165 -17.29 -26.46 15.33
C PRO A 165 -18.64 -26.91 14.76
N GLU A 166 -19.52 -25.97 14.42
CA GLU A 166 -20.71 -26.27 13.60
C GLU A 166 -20.86 -25.21 12.49
N GLU A 167 -20.67 -25.66 11.24
CA GLU A 167 -21.06 -25.08 9.95
C GLU A 167 -20.96 -23.55 9.84
N GLU A 168 -19.75 -23.03 9.62
CA GLU A 168 -19.55 -21.64 9.18
C GLU A 168 -19.46 -21.58 7.64
N ASP A 169 -20.41 -20.89 7.03
CA ASP A 169 -20.32 -20.44 5.64
C ASP A 169 -19.17 -19.42 5.50
N PHE A 170 -18.08 -19.82 4.84
CA PHE A 170 -16.95 -18.94 4.53
C PHE A 170 -17.25 -18.16 3.24
N PRO A 171 -17.46 -16.85 3.26
CA PRO A 171 -17.64 -16.07 2.05
C PRO A 171 -16.38 -16.10 1.21
N GLU A 172 -16.37 -16.87 0.13
CA GLU A 172 -15.33 -16.89 -0.89
C GLU A 172 -15.53 -15.75 -1.89
N GLY A 173 -14.44 -15.29 -2.53
CA GLY A 173 -14.47 -14.24 -3.55
C GLY A 173 -13.88 -12.90 -3.12
N ARG A 174 -13.30 -12.82 -1.93
CA ARG A 174 -12.63 -11.60 -1.43
C ARG A 174 -11.33 -11.33 -2.18
N VAL A 175 -11.26 -10.21 -2.87
CA VAL A 175 -10.00 -9.74 -3.46
C VAL A 175 -9.12 -9.18 -2.34
N LEU A 176 -8.26 -10.01 -1.78
CA LEU A 176 -7.23 -9.58 -0.83
C LEU A 176 -6.09 -8.91 -1.61
N TYR A 177 -6.06 -7.58 -1.63
CA TYR A 177 -4.87 -6.85 -2.03
C TYR A 177 -3.81 -7.00 -0.94
N ARG A 178 -2.97 -8.03 -1.01
CA ARG A 178 -1.73 -8.06 -0.24
C ARG A 178 -0.83 -7.00 -0.82
N VAL A 179 -0.61 -5.93 -0.06
CA VAL A 179 0.48 -4.99 -0.30
C VAL A 179 1.77 -5.75 -0.03
N HIS A 180 2.28 -6.46 -1.04
CA HIS A 180 3.68 -6.82 -1.03
C HIS A 180 4.46 -5.51 -1.13
N ARG A 181 5.30 -5.21 -0.13
CA ARG A 181 6.38 -4.24 -0.29
C ARG A 181 7.16 -4.67 -1.53
N THR A 182 6.83 -4.12 -2.67
CA THR A 182 7.65 -4.20 -3.86
C THR A 182 8.73 -3.14 -3.69
N HIS A 183 9.88 -3.53 -3.12
CA HIS A 183 11.11 -2.86 -3.49
C HIS A 183 11.19 -2.98 -5.01
N GLU A 184 11.53 -1.88 -5.66
CA GLU A 184 11.62 -1.80 -7.12
C GLU A 184 12.53 -2.94 -7.62
N ARG A 185 11.93 -3.99 -8.13
CA ARG A 185 12.65 -5.12 -8.70
C ARG A 185 13.09 -4.68 -10.08
N ASN A 186 14.38 -4.61 -10.29
CA ASN A 186 14.91 -4.28 -11.60
C ASN A 186 14.52 -5.37 -12.62
N PRO A 187 13.58 -5.09 -13.56
CA PRO A 187 13.10 -6.09 -14.51
C PRO A 187 14.21 -6.63 -15.39
N GLU A 188 15.25 -5.82 -15.64
CA GLU A 188 16.41 -6.22 -16.43
C GLU A 188 17.25 -7.30 -15.73
N LEU A 189 17.44 -7.18 -14.40
CA LEU A 189 18.11 -8.18 -13.58
C LEU A 189 17.39 -9.53 -13.67
N VAL A 190 16.05 -9.52 -13.51
CA VAL A 190 15.22 -10.73 -13.60
C VAL A 190 15.32 -11.37 -14.99
N ASN A 191 15.22 -10.58 -16.06
CA ASN A 191 15.33 -11.07 -17.42
C ASN A 191 16.73 -11.63 -17.73
N ARG A 192 17.78 -11.00 -17.25
CA ARG A 192 19.17 -11.49 -17.37
C ARG A 192 19.38 -12.79 -16.61
N ALA A 193 18.85 -12.91 -15.39
CA ALA A 193 18.94 -14.14 -14.60
C ALA A 193 18.22 -15.32 -15.32
N LYS A 194 17.01 -15.10 -15.84
CA LYS A 194 16.27 -16.08 -16.63
C LYS A 194 17.02 -16.48 -17.90
N THR A 195 17.55 -15.50 -18.62
CA THR A 195 18.32 -15.76 -19.87
C THR A 195 19.59 -16.58 -19.59
N LEU A 196 20.27 -16.29 -18.48
CA LEU A 196 21.45 -17.03 -18.08
C LEU A 196 21.12 -18.48 -17.73
N ALA A 197 20.05 -18.70 -16.95
CA ALA A 197 19.59 -20.05 -16.61
C ALA A 197 19.20 -20.87 -17.85
N LEU A 198 18.50 -20.28 -18.81
CA LEU A 198 18.17 -20.93 -20.09
C LEU A 198 19.42 -21.28 -20.90
N LYS A 199 20.44 -20.42 -20.92
CA LYS A 199 21.71 -20.71 -21.62
C LYS A 199 22.51 -21.83 -20.98
N GLN A 200 22.47 -21.92 -19.65
CA GLN A 200 23.25 -22.91 -18.89
C GLN A 200 22.58 -24.27 -18.78
N GLY A 201 21.26 -24.28 -18.53
CA GLY A 201 20.50 -25.50 -18.23
C GLY A 201 19.40 -25.85 -19.25
N GLY A 202 19.12 -24.98 -20.23
CA GLY A 202 18.06 -25.18 -21.20
C GLY A 202 16.63 -25.05 -20.65
N THR A 203 16.46 -24.93 -19.33
CA THR A 203 15.16 -24.88 -18.66
C THR A 203 15.12 -23.80 -17.59
N LEU A 204 13.90 -23.41 -17.16
CA LEU A 204 13.68 -22.51 -16.02
C LEU A 204 13.16 -23.31 -14.82
N ALA A 205 13.98 -24.20 -14.30
CA ALA A 205 13.67 -24.97 -13.09
C ALA A 205 14.04 -24.19 -11.82
N GLY A 206 13.24 -24.34 -10.78
CA GLY A 206 13.50 -23.72 -9.47
C GLY A 206 14.64 -24.43 -8.73
N VAL A 207 15.66 -23.68 -8.28
CA VAL A 207 16.89 -24.24 -7.65
C VAL A 207 16.64 -25.05 -6.38
N VAL A 208 15.46 -24.93 -5.77
CA VAL A 208 15.09 -25.63 -4.54
C VAL A 208 14.45 -27.00 -4.80
N CYS A 209 13.52 -27.07 -5.74
CA CYS A 209 12.67 -28.25 -5.95
C CYS A 209 12.65 -28.76 -7.39
N ASP A 210 13.47 -28.19 -8.27
CA ASP A 210 13.59 -28.50 -9.69
C ASP A 210 12.27 -28.39 -10.48
N PHE A 211 11.24 -27.72 -9.90
CA PHE A 211 9.96 -27.53 -10.55
C PHE A 211 10.10 -26.58 -11.74
N ASP A 212 9.65 -27.04 -12.92
CA ASP A 212 9.64 -26.30 -14.17
C ASP A 212 8.20 -26.07 -14.63
N PHE A 213 7.81 -24.80 -14.70
CA PHE A 213 6.45 -24.41 -15.09
C PHE A 213 6.12 -24.75 -16.54
N PHE A 214 7.07 -24.61 -17.46
CA PHE A 214 6.84 -24.98 -18.85
C PHE A 214 6.66 -26.48 -19.01
N LYS A 215 7.45 -27.27 -18.32
CA LYS A 215 7.37 -28.73 -18.33
C LYS A 215 6.06 -29.24 -17.75
N THR A 216 5.54 -28.54 -16.74
CA THR A 216 4.31 -28.94 -16.03
C THR A 216 3.04 -28.41 -16.70
N TYR A 217 3.04 -27.16 -17.16
CA TYR A 217 1.86 -26.45 -17.65
C TYR A 217 1.91 -26.09 -19.14
N GLY A 218 2.93 -26.55 -19.88
CA GLY A 218 3.08 -26.27 -21.30
C GLY A 218 3.24 -24.78 -21.59
N SER A 219 2.57 -24.30 -22.61
CA SER A 219 2.67 -22.91 -23.09
C SER A 219 2.31 -21.86 -22.04
N VAL A 220 1.39 -22.18 -21.13
CA VAL A 220 0.97 -21.29 -20.03
C VAL A 220 2.12 -21.04 -19.04
N GLY A 221 2.97 -22.04 -18.81
CA GLY A 221 4.14 -21.95 -17.93
C GLY A 221 5.39 -21.39 -18.61
N LYS A 222 5.32 -21.06 -19.91
CA LYS A 222 6.49 -20.61 -20.67
C LYS A 222 7.07 -19.31 -20.09
N HIS A 223 8.38 -19.33 -19.80
CA HIS A 223 9.15 -18.22 -19.20
C HIS A 223 8.67 -17.77 -17.82
N PHE A 224 7.79 -18.55 -17.17
CA PHE A 224 7.36 -18.25 -15.81
C PHE A 224 8.32 -18.91 -14.80
N ILE A 225 8.89 -18.13 -13.92
CA ILE A 225 9.66 -18.47 -12.72
C ILE A 225 9.83 -17.21 -11.89
N GLU A 226 9.93 -17.33 -10.58
CA GLU A 226 10.14 -16.19 -9.68
C GLU A 226 11.62 -16.03 -9.33
N CYS A 227 12.02 -14.77 -9.07
CA CYS A 227 13.40 -14.41 -8.73
C CYS A 227 13.44 -14.03 -7.24
N HIS A 228 14.26 -14.72 -6.45
CA HIS A 228 14.44 -14.48 -5.03
C HIS A 228 15.82 -13.88 -4.76
N HIS A 229 15.89 -12.81 -3.97
CA HIS A 229 17.13 -12.19 -3.54
C HIS A 229 17.70 -12.99 -2.36
N THR A 230 18.95 -13.43 -2.47
CA THR A 230 19.66 -14.17 -1.39
C THR A 230 20.04 -13.26 -0.23
N ILE A 231 20.19 -11.96 -0.49
CA ILE A 231 20.37 -10.91 0.50
C ILE A 231 19.07 -10.09 0.56
N PRO A 232 18.46 -9.91 1.74
CA PRO A 232 17.27 -9.10 1.88
C PRO A 232 17.48 -7.68 1.32
N VAL A 233 16.61 -7.24 0.41
CA VAL A 233 16.71 -5.89 -0.17
C VAL A 233 16.59 -4.80 0.91
N SER A 234 15.96 -5.12 2.06
CA SER A 234 15.90 -4.25 3.24
C SER A 234 17.24 -4.06 3.96
N GLU A 235 18.24 -4.91 3.69
CA GLU A 235 19.59 -4.84 4.25
C GLU A 235 20.59 -4.19 3.28
N LEU A 236 20.15 -3.87 2.05
CA LEU A 236 20.97 -3.14 1.10
C LEU A 236 21.02 -1.66 1.47
N SER A 237 22.21 -1.12 1.64
CA SER A 237 22.43 0.30 1.85
C SER A 237 22.11 1.10 0.58
N GLU A 238 21.76 2.37 0.75
CA GLU A 238 21.47 3.29 -0.35
C GLU A 238 22.69 3.35 -1.30
N GLY A 239 22.48 3.08 -2.60
CA GLY A 239 23.56 3.04 -3.61
C GLY A 239 24.17 1.66 -3.90
N MET A 240 23.81 0.61 -3.17
CA MET A 240 24.25 -0.76 -3.52
C MET A 240 23.49 -1.30 -4.73
N THR A 241 24.23 -1.94 -5.64
CA THR A 241 23.68 -2.58 -6.84
C THR A 241 23.56 -4.10 -6.62
N THR A 242 22.41 -4.67 -6.93
CA THR A 242 22.20 -6.13 -6.91
C THR A 242 22.85 -6.77 -8.14
N LYS A 243 23.68 -7.78 -7.94
CA LYS A 243 24.28 -8.57 -9.03
C LYS A 243 23.42 -9.79 -9.36
N ILE A 244 23.64 -10.38 -10.54
CA ILE A 244 22.92 -11.62 -10.92
C ILE A 244 23.25 -12.77 -9.94
N ALA A 245 24.43 -12.77 -9.34
CA ALA A 245 24.82 -13.76 -8.32
C ALA A 245 24.04 -13.62 -6.99
N ASP A 246 23.42 -12.47 -6.75
CA ASP A 246 22.65 -12.20 -5.54
C ASP A 246 21.18 -12.63 -5.66
N VAL A 247 20.83 -13.25 -6.77
CA VAL A 247 19.46 -13.72 -7.03
C VAL A 247 19.45 -15.18 -7.50
N VAL A 248 18.41 -15.89 -7.11
CA VAL A 248 18.18 -17.29 -7.54
C VAL A 248 16.75 -17.43 -8.09
N LEU A 249 16.58 -18.37 -9.01
CA LEU A 249 15.26 -18.67 -9.57
C LEU A 249 14.59 -19.77 -8.75
N VAL A 250 13.35 -19.50 -8.33
CA VAL A 250 12.59 -20.41 -7.48
C VAL A 250 11.14 -20.51 -7.97
N CYS A 251 10.49 -21.64 -7.73
CA CYS A 251 9.06 -21.74 -7.99
C CYS A 251 8.27 -20.88 -6.97
N SER A 252 7.04 -20.52 -7.31
CA SER A 252 6.20 -19.66 -6.46
C SER A 252 5.98 -20.23 -5.04
N ASN A 253 5.88 -21.55 -4.91
CA ASN A 253 5.71 -22.20 -3.61
C ASN A 253 6.97 -22.05 -2.76
N CYS A 254 8.15 -22.38 -3.30
CA CYS A 254 9.43 -22.22 -2.61
C CYS A 254 9.68 -20.76 -2.26
N HIS A 255 9.36 -19.82 -3.14
CA HIS A 255 9.50 -18.38 -2.86
C HIS A 255 8.66 -17.95 -1.65
N ARG A 256 7.40 -18.38 -1.59
CA ARG A 256 6.55 -18.13 -0.42
C ARG A 256 7.07 -18.77 0.86
N MET A 257 7.65 -19.97 0.79
CA MET A 257 8.22 -20.65 1.95
C MET A 257 9.50 -19.94 2.45
N LEU A 258 10.37 -19.44 1.58
CA LEU A 258 11.54 -18.64 1.95
C LEU A 258 11.14 -17.40 2.77
N HIS A 259 9.98 -16.78 2.41
CA HIS A 259 9.46 -15.59 3.10
C HIS A 259 8.47 -15.89 4.25
N ARG A 260 8.21 -17.17 4.59
CA ARG A 260 7.15 -17.56 5.54
C ARG A 260 7.43 -17.14 6.98
N LYS A 261 8.70 -17.14 7.40
CA LYS A 261 9.14 -16.82 8.77
C LYS A 261 10.20 -15.73 8.75
N ARG A 262 10.39 -15.04 9.89
CA ARG A 262 11.49 -14.12 10.11
C ARG A 262 12.35 -14.64 11.28
N PRO A 263 13.71 -14.62 11.14
CA PRO A 263 14.48 -14.28 9.95
C PRO A 263 14.14 -15.20 8.77
N TRP A 264 14.30 -14.72 7.53
CA TRP A 264 13.97 -15.48 6.34
C TRP A 264 14.78 -16.75 6.24
N LEU A 265 14.17 -17.82 5.75
CA LEU A 265 14.83 -19.10 5.54
C LEU A 265 15.83 -18.96 4.40
N LYS A 266 17.02 -19.54 4.58
CA LYS A 266 18.01 -19.58 3.51
C LYS A 266 17.61 -20.60 2.44
N VAL A 267 18.05 -20.37 1.20
CA VAL A 267 17.75 -21.23 0.07
C VAL A 267 18.24 -22.66 0.30
N GLU A 268 19.43 -22.80 0.87
CA GLU A 268 20.05 -24.09 1.20
C GLU A 268 19.25 -24.88 2.24
N ASP A 269 18.76 -24.18 3.28
CA ASP A 269 17.95 -24.79 4.33
C ASP A 269 16.61 -25.30 3.78
N LEU A 270 15.95 -24.49 2.93
CA LEU A 270 14.72 -24.91 2.28
C LEU A 270 14.97 -26.08 1.31
N LYS A 271 16.09 -26.07 0.59
CA LYS A 271 16.48 -27.18 -0.29
C LYS A 271 16.68 -28.47 0.50
N ALA A 272 17.36 -28.43 1.63
CA ALA A 272 17.54 -29.58 2.51
C ALA A 272 16.20 -30.13 3.02
N LEU A 273 15.24 -29.27 3.40
CA LEU A 273 13.90 -29.68 3.82
C LEU A 273 13.08 -30.35 2.69
N VAL A 274 13.24 -29.90 1.46
CA VAL A 274 12.52 -30.46 0.31
C VAL A 274 13.15 -31.76 -0.16
N SER A 275 14.48 -31.88 -0.13
CA SER A 275 15.23 -33.06 -0.58
C SER A 275 15.25 -34.20 0.45
N GLY A 276 14.98 -33.89 1.72
CA GLY A 276 14.96 -34.89 2.81
C GLY A 276 13.60 -35.61 2.98
N LYS A 277 12.68 -35.40 2.06
CA LYS A 277 11.41 -36.13 1.93
C LYS A 277 11.48 -37.12 0.79
#